data_1efa9b1ee8a582e721370bf2295d62d6
#
_entry.id   1efa9b1ee8a582e721370bf2295d62d6
#
_cell.length_a   1.000
_cell.length_b   1.000
_cell.length_c   1.000
_cell.angle_alpha   90.00
_cell.angle_beta   90.00
_cell.angle_gamma   90.00
#
_symmetry.space_group_name_H-M   'P 1'
#
loop_
_entity.id
_entity.type
_entity.pdbx_description
1 polymer ?
#
loop_
_entity_poly.entity_id
_entity_poly.type
_entity_poly.pdbx_seq_one_letter_code
_entity_poly.pdbx_strand_id
1 'polypeptide(L)'
;LALIASIFGIINTQYISVLERTQQIGLMKALGMRGRDVSRLFRYEAAWIGFLGGIIGALLAWGVGALLNPWITEIIGLGEGNYLLVFQLLPIAALVVALMIVGVAAGYFPARKAAHLDPIEALRTE
;
A
#
# COMPACT_ATOMS: atom_id res chain seq x y z
N LEU A 1 -9.47 2.08 12.50
CA LEU A 1 -10.31 1.30 11.57
C LEU A 1 -9.77 1.35 10.14
N ALA A 2 -9.53 2.54 9.56
CA ALA A 2 -9.04 2.70 8.18
C ALA A 2 -7.71 1.96 7.93
N LEU A 3 -6.74 2.04 8.86
CA LEU A 3 -5.47 1.30 8.74
C LEU A 3 -5.68 -0.21 8.73
N ILE A 4 -6.56 -0.72 9.58
CA ILE A 4 -6.88 -2.16 9.62
C ILE A 4 -7.51 -2.59 8.29
N ALA A 5 -8.49 -1.85 7.79
CA ALA A 5 -9.12 -2.11 6.49
C ALA A 5 -8.10 -2.07 5.35
N SER A 6 -7.16 -1.12 5.37
CA SER A 6 -6.09 -1.00 4.37
C SER A 6 -5.15 -2.21 4.39
N ILE A 7 -4.77 -2.71 5.58
CA ILE A 7 -3.93 -3.91 5.72
C ILE A 7 -4.62 -5.12 5.07
N PHE A 8 -5.88 -5.36 5.39
CA PHE A 8 -6.65 -6.45 4.78
C PHE A 8 -6.81 -6.27 3.27
N GLY A 9 -7.04 -5.05 2.80
CA GLY A 9 -7.11 -4.73 1.38
C GLY A 9 -5.82 -5.07 0.64
N ILE A 10 -4.66 -4.66 1.17
CA ILE A 10 -3.34 -4.97 0.60
C ILE A 10 -3.09 -6.47 0.58
N ILE A 11 -3.36 -7.18 1.70
CA ILE A 11 -3.19 -8.63 1.78
C ILE A 11 -4.04 -9.33 0.72
N ASN A 12 -5.31 -8.97 0.60
CA ASN A 12 -6.23 -9.57 -0.36
C ASN A 12 -5.79 -9.31 -1.81
N THR A 13 -5.46 -8.06 -2.15
CA THR A 13 -5.00 -7.69 -3.49
C THR A 13 -3.70 -8.42 -3.86
N GLN A 14 -2.73 -8.47 -2.96
CA GLN A 14 -1.47 -9.18 -3.19
C GLN A 14 -1.68 -10.69 -3.29
N TYR A 15 -2.61 -11.25 -2.52
CA TYR A 15 -2.92 -12.68 -2.60
C TYR A 15 -3.53 -13.06 -3.95
N ILE A 16 -4.48 -12.27 -4.45
CA ILE A 16 -5.07 -12.44 -5.78
C ILE A 16 -4.00 -12.29 -6.86
N SER A 17 -3.15 -11.26 -6.78
CA SER A 17 -2.05 -11.04 -7.72
C SER A 17 -1.09 -12.24 -7.80
N VAL A 18 -0.77 -12.89 -6.66
CA VAL A 18 0.05 -14.12 -6.64
C VAL A 18 -0.66 -15.26 -7.36
N LEU A 19 -1.98 -15.44 -7.14
CA LEU A 19 -2.76 -16.49 -7.78
C LEU A 19 -2.83 -16.29 -9.30
N GLU A 20 -3.12 -15.07 -9.74
CA GLU A 20 -3.22 -14.73 -11.17
C GLU A 20 -1.90 -14.89 -11.92
N ARG A 21 -0.76 -14.66 -11.22
CA ARG A 21 0.59 -14.74 -11.80
C ARG A 21 1.32 -16.05 -11.48
N THR A 22 0.61 -17.06 -10.98
CA THR A 22 1.22 -18.33 -10.54
C THR A 22 2.07 -18.98 -11.62
N GLN A 23 1.59 -19.04 -12.87
CA GLN A 23 2.36 -19.59 -14.01
C GLN A 23 3.63 -18.79 -14.30
N GLN A 24 3.53 -17.44 -14.27
CA GLN A 24 4.68 -16.57 -14.52
C GLN A 24 5.75 -16.75 -13.43
N ILE A 25 5.33 -16.88 -12.17
CA ILE A 25 6.21 -17.15 -11.04
C ILE A 25 6.88 -18.52 -11.21
N GLY A 26 6.11 -19.53 -11.60
CA GLY A 26 6.61 -20.87 -11.89
C GLY A 26 7.68 -20.86 -12.99
N LEU A 27 7.41 -20.16 -14.09
CA LEU A 27 8.35 -20.00 -15.20
C LEU A 27 9.65 -19.29 -14.76
N MET A 28 9.54 -18.17 -14.02
CA MET A 28 10.71 -17.47 -13.50
C MET A 28 11.57 -18.37 -12.61
N LYS A 29 10.93 -19.17 -11.76
CA LYS A 29 11.65 -20.12 -10.88
C LYS A 29 12.26 -21.28 -11.67
N ALA A 30 11.60 -21.79 -12.71
CA ALA A 30 12.16 -22.81 -13.61
C ALA A 30 13.39 -22.29 -14.37
N LEU A 31 13.43 -20.99 -14.70
CA LEU A 31 14.58 -20.31 -15.30
C LEU A 31 15.69 -19.96 -14.28
N GLY A 32 15.55 -20.37 -13.02
CA GLY A 32 16.58 -20.23 -11.98
C GLY A 32 16.39 -19.07 -11.01
N MET A 33 15.27 -18.34 -11.04
CA MET A 33 14.98 -17.30 -10.05
C MET A 33 14.79 -17.92 -8.66
N ARG A 34 15.47 -17.37 -7.67
CA ARG A 34 15.35 -17.85 -6.29
C ARG A 34 14.05 -17.37 -5.66
N GLY A 35 13.42 -18.17 -4.80
CA GLY A 35 12.21 -17.78 -4.07
C GLY A 35 12.36 -16.48 -3.27
N ARG A 36 13.59 -16.16 -2.81
CA ARG A 36 13.88 -14.89 -2.14
C ARG A 36 13.69 -13.68 -3.06
N ASP A 37 14.03 -13.81 -4.32
CA ASP A 37 13.94 -12.70 -5.29
C ASP A 37 12.48 -12.49 -5.68
N VAL A 38 11.70 -13.56 -5.83
CA VAL A 38 10.23 -13.51 -5.98
C VAL A 38 9.59 -12.80 -4.77
N SER A 39 9.96 -13.19 -3.55
CA SER A 39 9.45 -12.54 -2.33
C SER A 39 9.81 -11.06 -2.25
N ARG A 40 11.02 -10.67 -2.69
CA ARG A 40 11.43 -9.26 -2.74
C ARG A 40 10.57 -8.45 -3.72
N LEU A 41 10.28 -9.01 -4.90
CA LEU A 41 9.45 -8.36 -5.91
C LEU A 41 8.07 -7.97 -5.33
N PHE A 42 7.37 -8.93 -4.73
CA PHE A 42 6.05 -8.67 -4.12
C PHE A 42 6.11 -7.70 -2.93
N ARG A 43 7.19 -7.73 -2.15
CA ARG A 43 7.37 -6.75 -1.07
C ARG A 43 7.61 -5.33 -1.58
N TYR A 44 8.35 -5.16 -2.67
CA TYR A 44 8.51 -3.86 -3.31
C TYR A 44 7.18 -3.37 -3.91
N GLU A 45 6.42 -4.25 -4.54
CA GLU A 45 5.08 -3.92 -5.06
C GLU A 45 4.16 -3.43 -3.93
N ALA A 46 4.12 -4.14 -2.81
CA ALA A 46 3.35 -3.73 -1.62
C ALA A 46 3.85 -2.40 -1.01
N ALA A 47 5.17 -2.16 -0.99
CA ALA A 47 5.75 -0.91 -0.54
C ALA A 47 5.31 0.28 -1.43
N TRP A 48 5.31 0.08 -2.75
CA TRP A 48 4.83 1.09 -3.70
C TRP A 48 3.35 1.38 -3.56
N ILE A 49 2.52 0.37 -3.31
CA ILE A 49 1.08 0.56 -3.03
C ILE A 49 0.89 1.44 -1.79
N GLY A 50 1.60 1.15 -0.70
CA GLY A 50 1.54 1.95 0.52
C GLY A 50 2.06 3.38 0.31
N PHE A 51 3.17 3.54 -0.41
CA PHE A 51 3.77 4.84 -0.70
C PHE A 51 2.88 5.72 -1.58
N LEU A 52 2.44 5.20 -2.73
CA LEU A 52 1.58 5.95 -3.66
C LEU A 52 0.21 6.23 -3.04
N GLY A 53 -0.38 5.24 -2.35
CA GLY A 53 -1.63 5.44 -1.62
C GLY A 53 -1.52 6.51 -0.54
N GLY A 54 -0.40 6.53 0.19
CA GLY A 54 -0.09 7.55 1.18
C GLY A 54 0.02 8.96 0.59
N ILE A 55 0.76 9.10 -0.54
CA ILE A 55 0.88 10.40 -1.23
C ILE A 55 -0.46 10.87 -1.77
N ILE A 56 -1.19 10.00 -2.49
CA ILE A 56 -2.47 10.35 -3.08
C ILE A 56 -3.47 10.72 -1.98
N GLY A 57 -3.54 9.93 -0.90
CA GLY A 57 -4.38 10.20 0.25
C GLY A 57 -4.05 11.54 0.93
N ALA A 58 -2.76 11.84 1.10
CA ALA A 58 -2.31 13.11 1.67
C ALA A 58 -2.67 14.31 0.78
N LEU A 59 -2.49 14.19 -0.54
CA LEU A 59 -2.85 15.24 -1.50
C LEU A 59 -4.37 15.48 -1.52
N LEU A 60 -5.17 14.42 -1.51
CA LEU A 60 -6.62 14.53 -1.44
C LEU A 60 -7.07 15.17 -0.11
N ALA A 61 -6.51 14.73 1.01
CA ALA A 61 -6.82 15.32 2.32
C ALA A 61 -6.45 16.79 2.38
N TRP A 62 -5.28 17.16 1.84
CA TRP A 62 -4.85 18.56 1.76
C TRP A 62 -5.79 19.38 0.87
N GLY A 63 -6.12 18.88 -0.34
CA GLY A 63 -7.03 19.58 -1.26
C GLY A 63 -8.43 19.78 -0.69
N VAL A 64 -9.03 18.72 -0.14
CA VAL A 64 -10.33 18.79 0.52
C VAL A 64 -10.28 19.71 1.74
N GLY A 65 -9.22 19.61 2.56
CA GLY A 65 -9.02 20.47 3.72
C GLY A 65 -8.89 21.94 3.35
N ALA A 66 -8.14 22.26 2.29
CA ALA A 66 -7.99 23.62 1.79
C ALA A 66 -9.33 24.24 1.32
N LEU A 67 -10.18 23.42 0.69
CA LEU A 67 -11.50 23.85 0.24
C LEU A 67 -12.49 24.04 1.41
N LEU A 68 -12.48 23.14 2.38
CA LEU A 68 -13.43 23.15 3.49
C LEU A 68 -13.02 24.07 4.64
N ASN A 69 -11.74 24.37 4.80
CA ASN A 69 -11.21 25.13 5.93
C ASN A 69 -11.89 26.50 6.10
N PRO A 70 -12.11 27.34 5.04
CA PRO A 70 -12.79 28.61 5.18
C PRO A 70 -14.21 28.45 5.73
N TRP A 71 -14.96 27.49 5.21
CA TRP A 71 -16.33 27.21 5.62
C TRP A 71 -16.44 26.72 7.06
N ILE A 72 -15.55 25.82 7.45
CA ILE A 72 -15.51 25.28 8.82
C ILE A 72 -15.14 26.39 9.82
N THR A 73 -14.16 27.23 9.46
CA THR A 73 -13.70 28.33 10.29
C THR A 73 -14.81 29.34 10.53
N GLU A 74 -15.60 29.66 9.51
CA GLU A 74 -16.75 30.56 9.59
C GLU A 74 -17.87 30.01 10.49
N ILE A 75 -18.24 28.72 10.29
CA ILE A 75 -19.32 28.07 11.06
C ILE A 75 -18.97 27.97 12.55
N ILE A 76 -17.71 27.67 12.86
CA ILE A 76 -17.26 27.46 14.26
C ILE A 76 -16.92 28.81 14.94
N GLY A 77 -16.78 29.90 14.17
CA GLY A 77 -16.48 31.23 14.71
C GLY A 77 -15.06 31.38 15.24
N LEU A 78 -14.08 30.69 14.65
CA LEU A 78 -12.67 30.73 15.09
C LEU A 78 -11.94 32.05 14.81
N GLY A 79 -12.59 33.00 14.11
CA GLY A 79 -12.00 34.27 13.71
C GLY A 79 -11.06 34.15 12.49
N GLU A 80 -10.80 35.31 11.86
CA GLU A 80 -9.93 35.37 10.69
C GLU A 80 -8.49 34.93 11.01
N GLY A 81 -7.93 34.02 10.20
CA GLY A 81 -6.56 33.57 10.34
C GLY A 81 -6.35 32.28 11.15
N ASN A 82 -7.39 31.76 11.81
CA ASN A 82 -7.32 30.50 12.51
C ASN A 82 -7.91 29.35 11.65
N TYR A 83 -7.10 28.35 11.36
CA TYR A 83 -7.52 27.18 10.60
C TYR A 83 -7.64 25.96 11.50
N LEU A 84 -8.77 25.22 11.39
CA LEU A 84 -8.98 23.98 12.13
C LEU A 84 -8.11 22.84 11.57
N LEU A 85 -8.04 22.76 10.23
CA LEU A 85 -7.28 21.73 9.55
C LEU A 85 -5.90 22.28 9.19
N VAL A 86 -4.90 21.89 9.97
CA VAL A 86 -3.51 22.29 9.77
C VAL A 86 -2.71 21.13 9.19
N PHE A 87 -2.18 21.32 8.00
CA PHE A 87 -1.37 20.32 7.29
C PHE A 87 0.12 20.64 7.43
N GLN A 88 0.78 19.97 8.36
CA GLN A 88 2.22 20.09 8.54
C GLN A 88 2.95 19.05 7.71
N LEU A 89 4.01 19.44 7.02
CA LEU A 89 4.78 18.57 6.12
C LEU A 89 5.41 17.37 6.86
N LEU A 90 5.95 17.58 8.04
CA LEU A 90 6.65 16.54 8.79
C LEU A 90 5.73 15.39 9.24
N PRO A 91 4.56 15.62 9.88
CA PRO A 91 3.60 14.57 10.18
C PRO A 91 3.08 13.83 8.93
N ILE A 92 2.85 14.56 7.83
CA ILE A 92 2.39 13.96 6.57
C ILE A 92 3.48 13.03 6.01
N ALA A 93 4.73 13.47 5.96
CA ALA A 93 5.84 12.63 5.52
C ALA A 93 6.01 11.39 6.41
N ALA A 94 5.90 11.55 7.73
CA ALA A 94 5.94 10.43 8.67
C ALA A 94 4.79 9.44 8.43
N LEU A 95 3.58 9.94 8.14
CA LEU A 95 2.43 9.11 7.81
C LEU A 95 2.65 8.30 6.52
N VAL A 96 3.17 8.94 5.46
CA VAL A 96 3.47 8.27 4.18
C VAL A 96 4.50 7.15 4.38
N VAL A 97 5.56 7.42 5.15
CA VAL A 97 6.57 6.40 5.49
C VAL A 97 5.95 5.27 6.32
N ALA A 98 5.11 5.59 7.29
CA ALA A 98 4.40 4.57 8.09
C ALA A 98 3.50 3.69 7.21
N LEU A 99 2.75 4.28 6.26
CA LEU A 99 1.92 3.53 5.32
C LEU A 99 2.74 2.64 4.38
N MET A 100 3.92 3.09 3.96
CA MET A 100 4.85 2.26 3.20
C MET A 100 5.33 1.04 4.01
N ILE A 101 5.67 1.24 5.29
CA ILE A 101 6.07 0.16 6.20
C ILE A 101 4.91 -0.82 6.41
N VAL A 102 3.70 -0.31 6.63
CA VAL A 102 2.47 -1.11 6.76
C VAL A 102 2.22 -1.91 5.49
N GLY A 103 2.42 -1.32 4.31
CA GLY A 103 2.32 -2.00 3.02
C GLY A 103 3.28 -3.18 2.92
N VAL A 104 4.55 -2.98 3.28
CA VAL A 104 5.57 -4.06 3.31
C VAL A 104 5.19 -5.16 4.28
N ALA A 105 4.71 -4.81 5.47
CA ALA A 105 4.29 -5.78 6.50
C ALA A 105 3.07 -6.60 6.02
N ALA A 106 2.06 -5.94 5.44
CA ALA A 106 0.88 -6.59 4.88
C ALA A 106 1.23 -7.51 3.71
N GLY A 107 2.15 -7.09 2.83
CA GLY A 107 2.63 -7.87 1.70
C GLY A 107 3.53 -9.05 2.07
N TYR A 108 3.99 -9.15 3.32
CA TYR A 108 4.92 -10.21 3.73
C TYR A 108 4.35 -11.62 3.58
N PHE A 109 3.10 -11.84 3.99
CA PHE A 109 2.46 -13.15 3.91
C PHE A 109 2.26 -13.63 2.47
N PRO A 110 1.63 -12.85 1.56
CA PRO A 110 1.49 -13.26 0.17
C PRO A 110 2.84 -13.40 -0.54
N ALA A 111 3.81 -12.52 -0.27
CA ALA A 111 5.16 -12.61 -0.82
C ALA A 111 5.87 -13.91 -0.42
N ARG A 112 5.70 -14.35 0.82
CA ARG A 112 6.24 -15.63 1.29
C ARG A 112 5.56 -16.81 0.60
N LYS A 113 4.25 -16.75 0.39
CA LYS A 113 3.51 -17.80 -0.35
C LYS A 113 4.02 -17.89 -1.79
N ALA A 114 4.18 -16.77 -2.49
CA ALA A 114 4.77 -16.74 -3.84
C ALA A 114 6.17 -17.35 -3.89
N ALA A 115 7.00 -17.10 -2.88
CA ALA A 115 8.35 -17.66 -2.77
C ALA A 115 8.39 -19.19 -2.64
N HIS A 116 7.34 -19.79 -2.09
CA HIS A 116 7.27 -21.25 -1.85
C HIS A 116 6.47 -22.01 -2.93
N LEU A 117 5.99 -21.34 -3.98
CA LEU A 117 5.33 -22.02 -5.10
C LEU A 117 6.29 -23.02 -5.76
N ASP A 118 5.80 -24.25 -5.95
CA ASP A 118 6.53 -25.26 -6.71
C ASP A 118 6.42 -24.93 -8.21
N PRO A 119 7.55 -24.78 -8.94
CA PRO A 119 7.51 -24.48 -10.36
C PRO A 119 6.79 -25.56 -11.18
N ILE A 120 6.85 -26.83 -10.76
CA ILE A 120 6.20 -27.93 -11.47
C ILE A 120 4.69 -27.86 -11.33
N GLU A 121 4.19 -27.63 -10.10
CA GLU A 121 2.75 -27.45 -9.86
C GLU A 121 2.22 -26.16 -10.50
N ALA A 122 2.99 -25.06 -10.43
CA ALA A 122 2.60 -23.78 -11.00
C ALA A 122 2.45 -23.83 -12.54
N LEU A 123 3.21 -24.69 -13.23
CA LEU A 123 3.12 -24.88 -14.68
C LEU A 123 2.09 -25.94 -15.08
N ARG A 124 1.63 -26.78 -14.15
CA ARG A 124 0.65 -27.84 -14.39
C ARG A 124 -0.80 -27.39 -14.22
N THR A 125 -1.06 -26.28 -13.55
CA THR A 125 -2.40 -25.71 -13.38
C THR A 125 -2.91 -25.17 -14.73
N GLU A 126 -3.65 -25.99 -15.45
CA GLU A 126 -4.59 -25.60 -16.49
C GLU A 126 -5.96 -25.30 -15.88
#